data_87fea18f334b0829ee3aa2313c1ff083
#
_entry.id   87fea18f334b0829ee3aa2313c1ff083
#
_cell.length_a   1.000
_cell.length_b   1.000
_cell.length_c   1.000
_cell.angle_alpha   90.00
_cell.angle_beta   90.00
_cell.angle_gamma   90.00
#
_symmetry.space_group_name_H-M   'P 1'
#
loop_
_entity.id
_entity.type
_entity.pdbx_description
1 polymer ?
#
loop_
_entity_poly.entity_id
_entity_poly.type
_entity_poly.pdbx_seq_one_letter_code
_entity_poly.pdbx_strand_id
1 'polypeptide(L)'
;FHYDHCSIVLKYSKVKAIICEKPIAYTVDQASEIVERCREKGVNLYVNYMRRSNPGVIKLKELIKSGNLGKDIKGFVWYAKGFLHNGSHYFNLLEYLFGEMLEFKMLSKGRTIPDFGPEPDVWVKFEDGSFVFQALNEESFSHYDMEIIGSKGRIRYENGGKNIYHNQVSNHPDLANYKVLETQKFPPLVHHLR
;
A
#
# COMPACT_ATOMS: atom_id res chain seq x y z
N PHE A 1 -16.56 16.06 -6.25
CA PHE A 1 -16.36 15.67 -4.85
C PHE A 1 -15.08 16.27 -4.27
N HIS A 2 -13.96 15.50 -4.15
CA HIS A 2 -12.72 16.08 -3.59
C HIS A 2 -12.12 17.13 -4.50
N TYR A 3 -12.12 16.89 -5.81
CA TYR A 3 -11.72 17.84 -6.84
C TYR A 3 -12.47 19.18 -6.70
N ASP A 4 -13.80 19.15 -6.58
CA ASP A 4 -14.64 20.37 -6.47
C ASP A 4 -14.30 21.14 -5.18
N HIS A 5 -14.17 20.43 -4.07
CA HIS A 5 -13.80 21.04 -2.78
C HIS A 5 -12.42 21.68 -2.83
N CYS A 6 -11.42 20.98 -3.35
CA CYS A 6 -10.07 21.54 -3.55
C CYS A 6 -10.12 22.77 -4.46
N SER A 7 -10.89 22.72 -5.55
CA SER A 7 -11.04 23.82 -6.49
C SER A 7 -11.66 25.06 -5.83
N ILE A 8 -12.69 24.88 -4.98
CA ILE A 8 -13.32 25.96 -4.21
C ILE A 8 -12.33 26.55 -3.21
N VAL A 9 -11.64 25.70 -2.43
CA VAL A 9 -10.63 26.17 -1.47
C VAL A 9 -9.53 26.97 -2.16
N LEU A 10 -9.00 26.48 -3.26
CA LEU A 10 -7.97 27.18 -4.04
C LEU A 10 -8.45 28.49 -4.64
N LYS A 11 -9.76 28.61 -4.97
CA LYS A 11 -10.33 29.83 -5.53
C LYS A 11 -10.59 30.91 -4.48
N TYR A 12 -11.11 30.54 -3.34
CA TYR A 12 -11.69 31.49 -2.38
C TYR A 12 -10.91 31.61 -1.07
N SER A 13 -9.88 30.82 -0.84
CA SER A 13 -9.15 30.79 0.42
C SER A 13 -7.65 31.02 0.22
N LYS A 14 -7.00 31.61 1.23
CA LYS A 14 -5.55 31.78 1.32
C LYS A 14 -4.98 30.72 2.27
N VAL A 15 -4.98 29.45 1.85
CA VAL A 15 -4.44 28.35 2.65
C VAL A 15 -2.99 28.08 2.26
N LYS A 16 -2.19 27.59 3.22
CA LYS A 16 -0.81 27.15 2.98
C LYS A 16 -0.71 25.67 2.62
N ALA A 17 -1.70 24.89 3.00
CA ALA A 17 -1.76 23.46 2.75
C ALA A 17 -3.20 22.96 2.63
N ILE A 18 -3.39 21.90 1.86
CA ILE A 18 -4.62 21.13 1.73
C ILE A 18 -4.31 19.68 2.06
N ILE A 19 -5.07 19.08 2.99
CA ILE A 19 -5.09 17.64 3.20
C ILE A 19 -6.38 17.13 2.59
N CYS A 20 -6.27 16.33 1.55
CA CYS A 20 -7.39 15.81 0.77
C CYS A 20 -7.53 14.30 0.98
N GLU A 21 -8.77 13.81 1.12
CA GLU A 21 -9.04 12.38 1.13
C GLU A 21 -8.80 11.75 -0.25
N LYS A 22 -8.47 10.46 -0.25
CA LYS A 22 -8.31 9.67 -1.47
C LYS A 22 -9.69 9.15 -1.99
N PRO A 23 -9.87 9.01 -3.29
CA PRO A 23 -9.03 9.53 -4.36
C PRO A 23 -9.18 11.04 -4.48
N ILE A 24 -8.11 11.73 -4.83
CA ILE A 24 -8.13 13.19 -4.99
C ILE A 24 -9.12 13.64 -6.08
N ALA A 25 -9.28 12.84 -7.12
CA ALA A 25 -10.21 13.02 -8.22
C ALA A 25 -10.60 11.68 -8.84
N TYR A 26 -11.60 11.66 -9.70
CA TYR A 26 -12.02 10.47 -10.43
C TYR A 26 -11.25 10.25 -11.74
N THR A 27 -10.66 11.31 -12.30
CA THR A 27 -9.87 11.24 -13.51
C THR A 27 -8.46 11.76 -13.31
N VAL A 28 -7.53 11.29 -14.14
CA VAL A 28 -6.14 11.74 -14.10
C VAL A 28 -6.03 13.23 -14.42
N ASP A 29 -6.83 13.72 -15.38
CA ASP A 29 -6.84 15.13 -15.78
C ASP A 29 -7.24 16.04 -14.62
N GLN A 30 -8.32 15.70 -13.89
CA GLN A 30 -8.74 16.44 -12.69
C GLN A 30 -7.68 16.39 -11.59
N ALA A 31 -7.05 15.23 -11.37
CA ALA A 31 -5.98 15.09 -10.39
C ALA A 31 -4.77 15.97 -10.75
N SER A 32 -4.37 15.94 -12.02
CA SER A 32 -3.25 16.75 -12.53
C SER A 32 -3.55 18.25 -12.44
N GLU A 33 -4.76 18.67 -12.77
CA GLU A 33 -5.17 20.07 -12.64
C GLU A 33 -5.05 20.56 -11.18
N ILE A 34 -5.54 19.79 -10.20
CA ILE A 34 -5.47 20.21 -8.80
C ILE A 34 -4.01 20.31 -8.32
N VAL A 35 -3.17 19.36 -8.71
CA VAL A 35 -1.74 19.37 -8.37
C VAL A 35 -1.07 20.63 -8.93
N GLU A 36 -1.33 20.94 -10.21
CA GLU A 36 -0.76 22.12 -10.87
C GLU A 36 -1.23 23.43 -10.23
N ARG A 37 -2.51 23.56 -9.97
CA ARG A 37 -3.09 24.76 -9.32
C ARG A 37 -2.57 24.95 -7.90
N CYS A 38 -2.32 23.88 -7.16
CA CYS A 38 -1.67 23.95 -5.86
C CYS A 38 -0.23 24.45 -5.99
N ARG A 39 0.51 23.94 -6.97
CA ARG A 39 1.88 24.35 -7.27
C ARG A 39 1.96 25.84 -7.63
N GLU A 40 1.12 26.31 -8.55
CA GLU A 40 1.05 27.71 -8.98
C GLU A 40 0.76 28.68 -7.82
N LYS A 41 -0.06 28.24 -6.85
CA LYS A 41 -0.44 29.05 -5.69
C LYS A 41 0.48 28.88 -4.47
N GLY A 42 1.52 28.05 -4.56
CA GLY A 42 2.41 27.72 -3.44
C GLY A 42 1.70 27.01 -2.29
N VAL A 43 0.65 26.22 -2.59
CA VAL A 43 -0.12 25.46 -1.62
C VAL A 43 0.39 24.03 -1.56
N ASN A 44 0.79 23.56 -0.39
CA ASN A 44 1.18 22.16 -0.21
C ASN A 44 -0.03 21.25 -0.25
N LEU A 45 -0.03 20.28 -1.15
CA LEU A 45 -1.11 19.30 -1.28
C LEU A 45 -0.69 17.94 -0.73
N TYR A 46 -1.46 17.41 0.21
CA TYR A 46 -1.28 16.08 0.79
C TYR A 46 -2.51 15.24 0.55
N VAL A 47 -2.35 14.10 -0.10
CA VAL A 47 -3.42 13.10 -0.22
C VAL A 47 -3.35 12.15 0.98
N ASN A 48 -4.47 12.02 1.71
CA ASN A 48 -4.51 11.27 2.96
C ASN A 48 -4.48 9.74 2.74
N TYR A 49 -3.31 9.21 2.47
CA TYR A 49 -3.05 7.77 2.56
C TYR A 49 -2.63 7.39 3.98
N MET A 50 -3.58 7.42 4.89
CA MET A 50 -3.39 7.27 6.34
C MET A 50 -2.54 6.07 6.78
N ARG A 51 -2.47 5.02 5.98
CA ARG A 51 -1.70 3.80 6.30
C ARG A 51 -0.19 4.07 6.41
N ARG A 52 0.35 5.07 5.70
CA ARG A 52 1.77 5.47 5.82
C ARG A 52 2.13 5.99 7.21
N SER A 53 1.16 6.58 7.92
CA SER A 53 1.35 7.14 9.27
C SER A 53 1.18 6.12 10.39
N ASN A 54 0.84 4.88 10.06
CA ASN A 54 0.70 3.80 11.02
C ASN A 54 2.06 3.49 11.67
N PRO A 55 2.18 3.53 13.02
CA PRO A 55 3.43 3.22 13.71
C PRO A 55 4.03 1.87 13.31
N GLY A 56 3.20 0.86 13.10
CA GLY A 56 3.63 -0.45 12.61
C GLY A 56 4.25 -0.40 11.21
N VAL A 57 3.69 0.43 10.32
CA VAL A 57 4.23 0.62 8.97
C VAL A 57 5.53 1.42 8.98
N ILE A 58 5.65 2.42 9.86
CA ILE A 58 6.90 3.17 10.04
C ILE A 58 8.01 2.22 10.48
N LYS A 59 7.73 1.40 11.51
CA LYS A 59 8.68 0.39 11.98
C LYS A 59 9.01 -0.67 10.92
N LEU A 60 8.01 -1.06 10.12
CA LEU A 60 8.22 -1.97 8.99
C LEU A 60 9.18 -1.36 7.96
N LYS A 61 9.04 -0.08 7.63
CA LYS A 61 9.96 0.63 6.74
C LYS A 61 11.40 0.66 7.29
N GLU A 62 11.57 0.89 8.57
CA GLU A 62 12.88 0.84 9.23
C GLU A 62 13.51 -0.56 9.14
N LEU A 63 12.71 -1.60 9.37
CA LEU A 63 13.13 -3.01 9.26
C LEU A 63 13.58 -3.36 7.83
N ILE A 64 12.84 -2.90 6.82
CA ILE A 64 13.20 -3.11 5.41
C ILE A 64 14.51 -2.36 5.09
N LYS A 65 14.59 -1.09 5.45
CA LYS A 65 15.78 -0.25 5.22
C LYS A 65 17.04 -0.77 5.91
N SER A 66 16.92 -1.39 7.08
CA SER A 66 18.05 -2.02 7.77
C SER A 66 18.49 -3.36 7.17
N GLY A 67 17.86 -3.80 6.07
CA GLY A 67 18.21 -5.02 5.34
C GLY A 67 17.79 -6.32 6.03
N ASN A 68 16.88 -6.26 7.00
CA ASN A 68 16.39 -7.44 7.72
C ASN A 68 15.46 -8.33 6.88
N LEU A 69 14.91 -7.79 5.78
CA LEU A 69 14.16 -8.61 4.82
C LEU A 69 15.06 -9.26 3.76
N GLY A 70 16.25 -8.72 3.54
CA GLY A 70 17.22 -9.22 2.56
C GLY A 70 16.99 -8.69 1.16
N LYS A 71 17.21 -9.54 0.15
CA LYS A 71 17.12 -9.25 -1.30
C LYS A 71 16.00 -10.06 -1.95
N ASP A 72 15.82 -9.87 -3.27
CA ASP A 72 14.86 -10.61 -4.10
C ASP A 72 13.43 -10.54 -3.56
N ILE A 73 13.02 -9.33 -3.19
CA ILE A 73 11.74 -9.08 -2.53
C ILE A 73 10.59 -9.28 -3.50
N LYS A 74 9.66 -10.14 -3.09
CA LYS A 74 8.42 -10.45 -3.81
C LYS A 74 7.26 -10.51 -2.84
N GLY A 75 6.04 -10.30 -3.34
CA GLY A 75 4.89 -10.44 -2.49
C GLY A 75 3.55 -10.51 -3.21
N PHE A 76 2.53 -10.76 -2.41
CA PHE A 76 1.13 -10.78 -2.82
C PHE A 76 0.33 -9.78 -2.01
N VAL A 77 -0.62 -9.15 -2.68
CA VAL A 77 -1.62 -8.27 -2.10
C VAL A 77 -3.00 -8.80 -2.44
N TRP A 78 -3.78 -9.10 -1.44
CA TRP A 78 -5.19 -9.44 -1.57
C TRP A 78 -6.03 -8.19 -1.30
N TYR A 79 -6.90 -7.84 -2.25
CA TYR A 79 -7.76 -6.68 -2.10
C TYR A 79 -9.18 -6.94 -2.60
N ALA A 80 -10.11 -6.09 -2.23
CA ALA A 80 -11.48 -6.09 -2.68
C ALA A 80 -12.03 -4.65 -2.74
N LYS A 81 -13.22 -4.43 -3.22
CA LYS A 81 -13.89 -3.12 -3.35
C LYS A 81 -13.15 -2.15 -4.27
N GLY A 82 -12.76 -2.60 -5.46
CA GLY A 82 -12.15 -1.78 -6.49
C GLY A 82 -10.68 -1.45 -6.27
N PHE A 83 -9.93 -1.42 -7.38
CA PHE A 83 -8.50 -1.10 -7.30
C PHE A 83 -8.26 0.35 -6.87
N LEU A 84 -8.99 1.30 -7.41
CA LEU A 84 -8.85 2.71 -7.04
C LEU A 84 -9.29 2.96 -5.59
N HIS A 85 -10.32 2.25 -5.11
CA HIS A 85 -10.82 2.44 -3.76
C HIS A 85 -9.90 1.80 -2.71
N ASN A 86 -9.62 0.50 -2.81
CA ASN A 86 -8.86 -0.26 -1.82
C ASN A 86 -7.48 -0.69 -2.29
N GLY A 87 -7.33 -1.13 -3.54
CA GLY A 87 -6.03 -1.49 -4.10
C GLY A 87 -5.02 -0.34 -4.04
N SER A 88 -5.49 0.90 -4.23
CA SER A 88 -4.65 2.09 -4.15
C SER A 88 -3.98 2.32 -2.80
N HIS A 89 -4.58 1.86 -1.69
CA HIS A 89 -3.95 1.91 -0.39
C HIS A 89 -2.71 1.04 -0.30
N TYR A 90 -2.79 -0.18 -0.86
CA TYR A 90 -1.64 -1.09 -0.91
C TYR A 90 -0.60 -0.62 -1.91
N PHE A 91 -1.04 -0.13 -3.07
CA PHE A 91 -0.13 0.45 -4.05
C PHE A 91 0.71 1.56 -3.42
N ASN A 92 0.03 2.53 -2.80
CA ASN A 92 0.68 3.64 -2.11
C ASN A 92 1.58 3.18 -0.95
N LEU A 93 1.17 2.14 -0.22
CA LEU A 93 1.96 1.56 0.86
C LEU A 93 3.23 0.88 0.34
N LEU A 94 3.12 0.10 -0.75
CA LEU A 94 4.27 -0.56 -1.37
C LEU A 94 5.24 0.44 -1.98
N GLU A 95 4.74 1.49 -2.65
CA GLU A 95 5.57 2.59 -3.13
C GLU A 95 6.33 3.29 -1.99
N TYR A 96 5.67 3.50 -0.85
CA TYR A 96 6.31 4.05 0.35
C TYR A 96 7.40 3.14 0.91
N LEU A 97 7.22 1.82 0.85
CA LEU A 97 8.15 0.83 1.40
C LEU A 97 9.30 0.47 0.45
N PHE A 98 9.05 0.43 -0.86
CA PHE A 98 9.93 -0.18 -1.87
C PHE A 98 10.31 0.74 -3.04
N GLY A 99 10.04 2.04 -2.92
CA GLY A 99 10.39 3.01 -3.95
C GLY A 99 9.35 3.17 -5.06
N GLU A 100 9.69 3.89 -6.11
CA GLU A 100 8.79 4.22 -7.20
C GLU A 100 8.41 3.00 -8.05
N MET A 101 7.21 3.06 -8.65
CA MET A 101 6.78 2.06 -9.63
C MET A 101 7.57 2.20 -10.92
N LEU A 102 8.17 1.09 -11.37
CA LEU A 102 8.96 1.03 -12.61
C LEU A 102 8.19 0.39 -13.77
N GLU A 103 7.38 -0.63 -13.50
CA GLU A 103 6.66 -1.41 -14.50
C GLU A 103 5.39 -2.01 -13.91
N PHE A 104 4.37 -2.20 -14.74
CA PHE A 104 3.21 -3.01 -14.37
C PHE A 104 2.73 -3.85 -15.55
N LYS A 105 2.08 -4.98 -15.24
CA LYS A 105 1.41 -5.86 -16.20
C LYS A 105 0.02 -6.21 -15.70
N MET A 106 -0.97 -6.00 -16.53
CA MET A 106 -2.31 -6.51 -16.26
C MET A 106 -2.33 -8.03 -16.49
N LEU A 107 -2.67 -8.79 -15.47
CA LEU A 107 -2.80 -10.24 -15.50
C LEU A 107 -4.23 -10.65 -15.87
N SER A 108 -5.22 -9.92 -15.33
CA SER A 108 -6.64 -10.08 -15.61
C SER A 108 -7.34 -8.73 -15.50
N LYS A 109 -8.34 -8.50 -16.35
CA LYS A 109 -9.20 -7.30 -16.21
C LYS A 109 -10.10 -7.39 -14.97
N GLY A 110 -10.33 -8.58 -14.46
CA GLY A 110 -11.22 -8.82 -13.35
C GLY A 110 -12.66 -8.40 -13.62
N ARG A 111 -13.41 -8.22 -12.57
CA ARG A 111 -14.80 -7.71 -12.60
C ARG A 111 -14.81 -6.20 -12.35
N THR A 112 -15.93 -5.57 -12.67
CA THR A 112 -16.22 -4.19 -12.29
C THR A 112 -17.37 -4.20 -11.27
N ILE A 113 -17.15 -3.59 -10.12
CA ILE A 113 -18.16 -3.47 -9.07
C ILE A 113 -18.84 -2.11 -9.19
N PRO A 114 -20.17 -2.03 -9.15
CA PRO A 114 -20.87 -0.76 -9.04
C PRO A 114 -20.30 0.06 -7.87
N ASP A 115 -20.16 1.36 -8.04
CA ASP A 115 -19.64 2.33 -7.05
C ASP A 115 -18.15 2.22 -6.68
N PHE A 116 -17.50 1.07 -6.91
CA PHE A 116 -16.09 0.85 -6.55
C PHE A 116 -15.15 0.73 -7.75
N GLY A 117 -15.69 0.48 -8.95
CA GLY A 117 -14.92 0.39 -10.18
C GLY A 117 -14.28 -0.99 -10.43
N PRO A 118 -13.28 -1.06 -11.32
CA PRO A 118 -12.66 -2.31 -11.73
C PRO A 118 -11.78 -2.93 -10.63
N GLU A 119 -11.71 -4.26 -10.66
CA GLU A 119 -10.87 -5.08 -9.79
C GLU A 119 -9.90 -5.95 -10.62
N PRO A 120 -8.92 -5.35 -11.30
CA PRO A 120 -7.96 -6.12 -12.07
C PRO A 120 -6.98 -6.89 -11.18
N ASP A 121 -6.50 -8.03 -11.68
CA ASP A 121 -5.26 -8.61 -11.17
C ASP A 121 -4.09 -7.98 -11.91
N VAL A 122 -3.10 -7.51 -11.17
CA VAL A 122 -1.93 -6.84 -11.75
C VAL A 122 -0.63 -7.29 -11.08
N TRP A 123 0.41 -7.41 -11.88
CA TRP A 123 1.76 -7.50 -11.39
C TRP A 123 2.41 -6.10 -11.47
N VAL A 124 3.13 -5.71 -10.43
CA VAL A 124 3.78 -4.40 -10.33
C VAL A 124 5.22 -4.58 -9.88
N LYS A 125 6.15 -3.91 -10.56
CA LYS A 125 7.56 -3.78 -10.17
C LYS A 125 7.79 -2.40 -9.58
N PHE A 126 8.30 -2.37 -8.37
CA PHE A 126 8.88 -1.19 -7.71
C PHE A 126 10.42 -1.27 -7.75
N GLU A 127 11.11 -0.22 -7.33
CA GLU A 127 12.59 -0.19 -7.29
C GLU A 127 13.16 -1.41 -6.54
N ASP A 128 12.67 -1.68 -5.34
CA ASP A 128 13.20 -2.70 -4.43
C ASP A 128 12.35 -3.98 -4.31
N GLY A 129 11.35 -4.20 -5.18
CA GLY A 129 10.52 -5.41 -5.09
C GLY A 129 9.50 -5.56 -6.21
N SER A 130 8.86 -6.73 -6.27
CA SER A 130 7.76 -6.97 -7.22
C SER A 130 6.59 -7.67 -6.54
N PHE A 131 5.37 -7.28 -6.90
CA PHE A 131 4.16 -7.68 -6.19
C PHE A 131 3.05 -8.04 -7.16
N VAL A 132 2.24 -9.02 -6.79
CA VAL A 132 1.00 -9.36 -7.48
C VAL A 132 -0.16 -8.86 -6.63
N PHE A 133 -1.03 -8.08 -7.22
CA PHE A 133 -2.30 -7.69 -6.65
C PHE A 133 -3.38 -8.61 -7.23
N GLN A 134 -4.13 -9.25 -6.37
CA GLN A 134 -5.27 -10.08 -6.75
C GLN A 134 -6.53 -9.63 -6.05
N ALA A 135 -7.58 -9.50 -6.83
CA ALA A 135 -8.89 -9.12 -6.33
C ALA A 135 -9.62 -10.35 -5.77
N LEU A 136 -10.26 -10.17 -4.63
CA LEU A 136 -11.13 -11.17 -4.01
C LEU A 136 -12.59 -10.72 -4.01
N ASN A 137 -13.49 -11.70 -3.88
CA ASN A 137 -14.92 -11.41 -3.80
C ASN A 137 -15.30 -10.94 -2.39
N GLU A 138 -15.60 -9.63 -2.27
CA GLU A 138 -16.03 -9.01 -1.01
C GLU A 138 -17.34 -9.61 -0.46
N GLU A 139 -18.19 -10.17 -1.32
CA GLU A 139 -19.43 -10.83 -0.88
C GLU A 139 -19.17 -12.05 0.00
N SER A 140 -18.00 -12.70 -0.18
CA SER A 140 -17.61 -13.83 0.61
C SER A 140 -17.09 -13.41 1.99
N PHE A 141 -16.19 -12.47 2.03
CA PHE A 141 -15.63 -11.82 3.24
C PHE A 141 -14.72 -10.66 2.87
N SER A 142 -14.57 -9.73 3.79
CA SER A 142 -13.60 -8.63 3.64
C SER A 142 -12.18 -9.15 3.82
N HIS A 143 -11.36 -9.03 2.79
CA HIS A 143 -9.97 -9.47 2.82
C HIS A 143 -9.03 -8.31 2.50
N TYR A 144 -8.10 -8.06 3.41
CA TYR A 144 -7.16 -6.96 3.33
C TYR A 144 -5.79 -7.38 3.87
N ASP A 145 -5.10 -8.22 3.12
CA ASP A 145 -3.85 -8.80 3.56
C ASP A 145 -2.77 -8.62 2.50
N MET A 146 -1.54 -8.65 2.99
CA MET A 146 -0.36 -8.60 2.15
C MET A 146 0.73 -9.51 2.75
N GLU A 147 1.38 -10.27 1.89
CA GLU A 147 2.56 -11.05 2.24
C GLU A 147 3.76 -10.59 1.44
N ILE A 148 4.89 -10.41 2.11
CA ILE A 148 6.14 -9.96 1.51
C ILE A 148 7.24 -10.94 1.92
N ILE A 149 7.98 -11.45 0.96
CA ILE A 149 9.07 -12.42 1.15
C ILE A 149 10.35 -11.84 0.59
N GLY A 150 11.40 -11.92 1.36
CA GLY A 150 12.77 -11.65 0.93
C GLY A 150 13.72 -12.76 1.36
N SER A 151 14.98 -12.65 0.99
CA SER A 151 15.98 -13.71 1.25
C SER A 151 16.30 -13.95 2.73
N LYS A 152 15.93 -13.04 3.63
CA LYS A 152 16.18 -13.12 5.08
C LYS A 152 14.95 -13.22 5.94
N GLY A 153 13.75 -13.11 5.36
CA GLY A 153 12.53 -13.14 6.15
C GLY A 153 11.25 -12.98 5.36
N ARG A 154 10.16 -13.03 6.10
CA ARG A 154 8.80 -12.85 5.60
C ARG A 154 8.06 -11.83 6.47
N ILE A 155 7.28 -10.98 5.84
CA ILE A 155 6.34 -10.08 6.50
C ILE A 155 4.93 -10.50 6.12
N ARG A 156 4.04 -10.56 7.12
CA ARG A 156 2.59 -10.68 6.91
C ARG A 156 1.93 -9.44 7.50
N TYR A 157 1.16 -8.78 6.65
CA TYR A 157 0.37 -7.61 6.98
C TYR A 157 -1.10 -8.00 6.85
N GLU A 158 -1.76 -8.22 7.97
CA GLU A 158 -3.09 -8.84 8.05
C GLU A 158 -4.14 -7.87 8.59
N ASN A 159 -5.39 -8.10 8.20
CA ASN A 159 -6.55 -7.32 8.64
C ASN A 159 -6.36 -5.80 8.43
N GLY A 160 -5.86 -5.42 7.25
CA GLY A 160 -5.62 -4.02 6.92
C GLY A 160 -4.53 -3.36 7.77
N GLY A 161 -3.61 -4.16 8.33
CA GLY A 161 -2.48 -3.72 9.14
C GLY A 161 -2.78 -3.65 10.64
N LYS A 162 -3.87 -4.24 11.10
CA LYS A 162 -4.10 -4.44 12.54
C LYS A 162 -3.07 -5.40 13.11
N ASN A 163 -2.62 -6.37 12.32
CA ASN A 163 -1.60 -7.33 12.69
C ASN A 163 -0.47 -7.27 11.65
N ILE A 164 0.76 -7.05 12.11
CA ILE A 164 1.95 -7.09 11.28
C ILE A 164 2.93 -8.04 11.94
N TYR A 165 3.38 -9.05 11.20
CA TYR A 165 4.32 -10.06 11.68
C TYR A 165 5.57 -10.05 10.82
N HIS A 166 6.71 -10.22 11.46
CA HIS A 166 7.99 -10.45 10.81
C HIS A 166 8.54 -11.81 11.25
N ASN A 167 8.85 -12.68 10.31
CA ASN A 167 9.49 -13.96 10.55
C ASN A 167 10.89 -13.92 9.93
N GLN A 168 11.91 -14.22 10.69
CA GLN A 168 13.29 -14.30 10.21
C GLN A 168 13.63 -15.69 9.69
N VAL A 169 14.54 -15.74 8.74
CA VAL A 169 15.13 -17.00 8.26
C VAL A 169 16.16 -17.46 9.28
N SER A 170 16.07 -18.72 9.68
CA SER A 170 17.05 -19.41 10.52
C SER A 170 17.47 -20.75 9.90
N ASN A 171 18.51 -21.38 10.45
CA ASN A 171 18.88 -22.72 10.07
C ASN A 171 17.93 -23.74 10.72
N HIS A 172 17.57 -24.79 9.97
CA HIS A 172 16.79 -25.89 10.54
C HIS A 172 17.58 -26.59 11.64
N PRO A 173 16.98 -26.89 12.81
CA PRO A 173 17.72 -27.48 13.94
C PRO A 173 18.29 -28.86 13.62
N ASP A 174 17.58 -29.67 12.83
CA ASP A 174 17.92 -31.08 12.59
C ASP A 174 18.40 -31.37 11.15
N LEU A 175 18.24 -30.45 10.22
CA LEU A 175 18.58 -30.66 8.80
C LEU A 175 19.68 -29.69 8.37
N ALA A 176 20.89 -30.22 8.17
CA ALA A 176 22.01 -29.42 7.67
C ALA A 176 21.68 -28.78 6.32
N ASN A 177 22.03 -27.50 6.16
CA ASN A 177 21.79 -26.70 4.94
C ASN A 177 20.32 -26.39 4.63
N TYR A 178 19.39 -26.69 5.52
CA TYR A 178 18.00 -26.33 5.36
C TYR A 178 17.68 -25.06 6.18
N LYS A 179 16.94 -24.16 5.58
CA LYS A 179 16.51 -22.91 6.23
C LYS A 179 15.02 -22.89 6.43
N VAL A 180 14.59 -22.35 7.55
CA VAL A 180 13.18 -22.23 7.93
C VAL A 180 12.87 -20.81 8.36
N LEU A 181 11.61 -20.46 8.38
CA LEU A 181 11.13 -19.21 8.96
C LEU A 181 10.84 -19.44 10.45
N GLU A 182 11.58 -18.76 11.30
CA GLU A 182 11.24 -18.73 12.73
C GLU A 182 9.96 -17.94 12.93
N THR A 183 9.02 -18.58 13.61
CA THR A 183 7.81 -17.89 14.08
C THR A 183 8.18 -17.09 15.33
N GLN A 184 8.82 -15.96 15.17
CA GLN A 184 8.94 -15.02 16.27
C GLN A 184 7.54 -14.50 16.57
N LYS A 185 7.05 -14.74 17.77
CA LYS A 185 5.89 -14.04 18.32
C LYS A 185 6.34 -12.60 18.62
N PHE A 186 6.43 -11.78 17.59
CA PHE A 186 6.42 -10.35 17.83
C PHE A 186 5.06 -10.01 18.44
N PRO A 187 5.05 -9.18 19.50
CA PRO A 187 3.78 -8.59 19.87
C PRO A 187 3.21 -7.93 18.61
N PRO A 188 1.93 -8.14 18.30
CA PRO A 188 1.31 -7.48 17.17
C PRO A 188 1.66 -6.01 17.29
N LEU A 189 2.08 -5.39 16.19
CA LEU A 189 2.24 -3.94 16.14
C LEU A 189 0.84 -3.38 16.23
N VAL A 190 0.33 -3.30 17.48
CA VAL A 190 -1.07 -3.03 17.77
C VAL A 190 -1.38 -1.60 17.40
N HIS A 191 -2.32 -1.47 16.50
CA HIS A 191 -3.03 -0.25 16.25
C HIS A 191 -3.95 0.08 17.43
N HIS A 192 -3.61 1.08 18.19
CA HIS A 192 -4.56 1.80 19.00
C HIS A 192 -4.98 3.07 18.25
N LEU A 193 -5.82 2.90 17.22
CA LEU A 193 -6.72 3.97 16.79
C LEU A 193 -8.12 3.58 17.31
N ARG A 194 -8.49 4.17 18.43
CA ARG A 194 -9.88 4.37 18.78
C ARG A 194 -10.37 5.66 18.12
#